data_6b47bae319f86c1f572eb2cb7e605f62
#
_entry.id   6b47bae319f86c1f572eb2cb7e605f62
#
_cell.length_a   1.000
_cell.length_b   1.000
_cell.length_c   1.000
_cell.angle_alpha   90.00
_cell.angle_beta   90.00
_cell.angle_gamma   90.00
#
_symmetry.space_group_name_H-M   'P 1'
#
loop_
_entity.id
_entity.type
_entity.pdbx_description
1 polymer ?
#
loop_
_entity_poly.entity_id
_entity_poly.type
_entity_poly.pdbx_seq_one_letter_code
_entity_poly.pdbx_strand_id
1 'polypeptide(L)'
;MALLSLIILISIFEILGILKYFAAFIIDKCQNLRQVALVVLLLSFFGSMFFTNDVAILTLVPIVFNIDRKVKLPKIGLISLMTIYANLGSAITPIGNPQNLYLVSYYHLKLLDFFKLSLPLGLVSLLTLFLCALLFSKRAVRQIENKVFSIKKEIYTC
;
A
#
# COMPACT_ATOMS: atom_id res chain seq x y z
N MET A 1 7.83 1.05 -28.47
CA MET A 1 6.78 0.02 -28.58
C MET A 1 6.55 -0.71 -27.24
N ALA A 2 7.59 -1.21 -26.56
CA ALA A 2 7.43 -1.93 -25.27
C ALA A 2 6.70 -1.13 -24.17
N LEU A 3 6.96 0.18 -24.04
CA LEU A 3 6.29 1.05 -23.07
C LEU A 3 4.77 1.14 -23.32
N LEU A 4 4.37 1.31 -24.57
CA LEU A 4 2.95 1.40 -24.92
C LEU A 4 2.23 0.09 -24.65
N SER A 5 2.82 -1.05 -25.02
CA SER A 5 2.24 -2.37 -24.76
C SER A 5 2.06 -2.63 -23.26
N LEU A 6 3.03 -2.20 -22.44
CA LEU A 6 2.97 -2.36 -21.00
C LEU A 6 1.90 -1.46 -20.37
N ILE A 7 1.80 -0.20 -20.80
CA ILE A 7 0.74 0.70 -20.32
C ILE A 7 -0.65 0.15 -20.65
N ILE A 8 -0.84 -0.36 -21.87
CA ILE A 8 -2.11 -0.98 -22.28
C ILE A 8 -2.41 -2.21 -21.40
N LEU A 9 -1.43 -3.08 -21.17
CA LEU A 9 -1.61 -4.27 -20.34
C LEU A 9 -2.02 -3.89 -18.91
N ILE A 10 -1.32 -2.92 -18.30
CA ILE A 10 -1.63 -2.44 -16.94
C ILE A 10 -3.04 -1.83 -16.90
N SER A 11 -3.42 -1.02 -17.90
CA SER A 11 -4.76 -0.44 -17.99
C SER A 11 -5.86 -1.51 -18.10
N ILE A 12 -5.61 -2.60 -18.80
CA ILE A 12 -6.55 -3.74 -18.88
C ILE A 12 -6.72 -4.38 -17.50
N PHE A 13 -5.64 -4.63 -16.78
CA PHE A 13 -5.70 -5.19 -15.41
C PHE A 13 -6.42 -4.26 -14.44
N GLU A 14 -6.26 -2.94 -14.60
CA GLU A 14 -6.96 -1.93 -13.81
C GLU A 14 -8.47 -1.95 -14.08
N ILE A 15 -8.87 -1.97 -15.35
CA ILE A 15 -10.29 -2.04 -15.78
C ILE A 15 -10.95 -3.32 -15.26
N LEU A 16 -10.24 -4.45 -15.30
CA LEU A 16 -10.72 -5.72 -14.75
C LEU A 16 -10.87 -5.71 -13.23
N GLY A 17 -10.30 -4.71 -12.53
CA GLY A 17 -10.41 -4.56 -11.10
C GLY A 17 -9.78 -5.69 -10.28
N ILE A 18 -8.81 -6.41 -10.85
CA ILE A 18 -8.19 -7.59 -10.24
C ILE A 18 -7.57 -7.24 -8.89
N LEU A 19 -6.82 -6.15 -8.82
CA LEU A 19 -6.21 -5.70 -7.56
C LEU A 19 -7.28 -5.32 -6.52
N LYS A 20 -8.37 -4.68 -6.96
CA LYS A 20 -9.49 -4.28 -6.10
C LYS A 20 -10.20 -5.49 -5.50
N TYR A 21 -10.48 -6.51 -6.32
CA TYR A 21 -11.11 -7.74 -5.88
C TYR A 21 -10.22 -8.49 -4.87
N PHE A 22 -8.93 -8.62 -5.19
CA PHE A 22 -7.96 -9.29 -4.33
C PHE A 22 -7.77 -8.56 -2.99
N ALA A 23 -7.68 -7.23 -3.02
CA ALA A 23 -7.59 -6.40 -1.83
C ALA A 23 -8.84 -6.52 -0.94
N ALA A 24 -10.03 -6.45 -1.51
CA ALA A 24 -11.27 -6.60 -0.77
C ALA A 24 -11.38 -7.98 -0.11
N PHE A 25 -11.05 -9.04 -0.83
CA PHE A 25 -11.08 -10.41 -0.33
C PHE A 25 -10.14 -10.64 0.86
N ILE A 26 -8.91 -10.09 0.81
CA ILE A 26 -7.96 -10.25 1.92
C ILE A 26 -8.37 -9.40 3.11
N ILE A 27 -8.85 -8.18 2.88
CA ILE A 27 -9.25 -7.26 3.96
C ILE A 27 -10.48 -7.76 4.70
N ASP A 28 -11.42 -8.40 4.03
CA ASP A 28 -12.62 -8.98 4.67
C ASP A 28 -12.28 -10.07 5.69
N LYS A 29 -11.12 -10.72 5.56
CA LYS A 29 -10.62 -11.71 6.52
C LYS A 29 -9.93 -11.09 7.74
N CYS A 30 -9.66 -9.81 7.74
CA CYS A 30 -8.99 -9.13 8.84
C CYS A 30 -9.95 -8.89 10.02
N GLN A 31 -9.58 -9.38 11.19
CA GLN A 31 -10.38 -9.24 12.42
C GLN A 31 -9.96 -8.02 13.25
N ASN A 32 -8.74 -7.53 13.07
CA ASN A 32 -8.17 -6.47 13.88
C ASN A 32 -7.67 -5.29 13.02
N LEU A 33 -7.78 -4.08 13.56
CA LEU A 33 -7.27 -2.86 12.94
C LEU A 33 -5.78 -2.97 12.54
N ARG A 34 -5.00 -3.69 13.35
CA ARG A 34 -3.58 -3.96 13.08
C ARG A 34 -3.39 -4.77 11.81
N GLN A 35 -4.19 -5.80 11.63
CA GLN A 35 -4.16 -6.65 10.45
C GLN A 35 -4.57 -5.85 9.22
N VAL A 36 -5.61 -5.02 9.32
CA VAL A 36 -6.05 -4.16 8.22
C VAL A 36 -4.94 -3.21 7.78
N ALA A 37 -4.31 -2.50 8.73
CA ALA A 37 -3.22 -1.57 8.42
C ALA A 37 -2.04 -2.29 7.74
N LEU A 38 -1.59 -3.41 8.33
CA LEU A 38 -0.50 -4.21 7.79
C LEU A 38 -0.82 -4.75 6.40
N VAL A 39 -2.01 -5.30 6.21
CA VAL A 39 -2.46 -5.84 4.91
C VAL A 39 -2.54 -4.75 3.85
N VAL A 40 -3.08 -3.58 4.17
CA VAL A 40 -3.15 -2.46 3.23
C VAL A 40 -1.75 -2.00 2.81
N LEU A 41 -0.80 -1.90 3.76
CA LEU A 41 0.58 -1.52 3.45
C LEU A 41 1.30 -2.59 2.63
N LEU A 42 1.12 -3.88 2.93
CA LEU A 42 1.68 -4.97 2.14
C LEU A 42 1.07 -5.02 0.74
N LEU A 43 -0.24 -4.87 0.62
CA LEU A 43 -0.91 -4.81 -0.69
C LEU A 43 -0.44 -3.61 -1.52
N SER A 44 -0.21 -2.46 -0.89
CA SER A 44 0.35 -1.29 -1.55
C SER A 44 1.77 -1.56 -2.06
N PHE A 45 2.62 -2.13 -1.21
CA PHE A 45 4.01 -2.45 -1.55
C PHE A 45 4.10 -3.50 -2.67
N PHE A 46 3.49 -4.66 -2.47
CA PHE A 46 3.54 -5.75 -3.46
C PHE A 46 2.69 -5.47 -4.70
N GLY A 47 1.52 -4.84 -4.54
CA GLY A 47 0.68 -4.45 -5.66
C GLY A 47 1.40 -3.51 -6.62
N SER A 48 2.14 -2.53 -6.08
CA SER A 48 2.89 -1.58 -6.90
C SER A 48 4.09 -2.19 -7.64
N MET A 49 4.58 -3.35 -7.23
CA MET A 49 5.63 -4.08 -7.97
C MET A 49 5.12 -4.61 -9.32
N PHE A 50 3.83 -4.90 -9.42
CA PHE A 50 3.22 -5.53 -10.59
C PHE A 50 2.31 -4.58 -11.38
N PHE A 51 1.62 -3.64 -10.70
CA PHE A 51 0.58 -2.79 -11.31
C PHE A 51 0.97 -1.33 -11.47
N THR A 52 2.09 -0.88 -11.02
CA THR A 52 2.52 0.50 -10.82
C THR A 52 2.03 1.11 -9.50
N ASN A 53 2.78 2.10 -9.01
CA ASN A 53 2.44 2.81 -7.78
C ASN A 53 1.09 3.54 -7.88
N ASP A 54 0.80 4.14 -9.03
CA ASP A 54 -0.42 4.93 -9.22
C ASP A 54 -1.67 4.06 -9.17
N VAL A 55 -1.65 2.92 -9.87
CA VAL A 55 -2.76 1.95 -9.87
C VAL A 55 -2.97 1.38 -8.47
N ALA A 56 -1.90 1.05 -7.76
CA ALA A 56 -1.99 0.54 -6.39
C ALA A 56 -2.65 1.59 -5.46
N ILE A 57 -2.23 2.86 -5.53
CA ILE A 57 -2.78 3.94 -4.72
C ILE A 57 -4.26 4.20 -5.07
N LEU A 58 -4.57 4.40 -6.35
CA LEU A 58 -5.94 4.69 -6.80
C LEU A 58 -6.92 3.57 -6.44
N THR A 59 -6.46 2.33 -6.43
CA THR A 59 -7.29 1.17 -6.05
C THR A 59 -7.49 1.05 -4.55
N LEU A 60 -6.44 1.25 -3.75
CA LEU A 60 -6.48 1.00 -2.31
C LEU A 60 -7.06 2.16 -1.51
N VAL A 61 -6.93 3.42 -1.96
CA VAL A 61 -7.49 4.60 -1.27
C VAL A 61 -8.99 4.50 -1.06
N PRO A 62 -9.83 4.20 -2.07
CA PRO A 62 -11.28 4.03 -1.85
C PRO A 62 -11.60 2.91 -0.86
N ILE A 63 -10.81 1.84 -0.83
CA ILE A 63 -10.98 0.73 0.11
C ILE A 63 -10.73 1.20 1.53
N VAL A 64 -9.65 1.97 1.77
CA VAL A 64 -9.35 2.56 3.08
C VAL A 64 -10.47 3.49 3.55
N PHE A 65 -11.05 4.32 2.66
CA PHE A 65 -12.20 5.15 2.99
C PHE A 65 -13.45 4.34 3.35
N ASN A 66 -13.70 3.25 2.66
CA ASN A 66 -14.83 2.36 2.97
C ASN A 66 -14.67 1.68 4.34
N ILE A 67 -13.45 1.31 4.70
CA ILE A 67 -13.14 0.75 6.03
C ILE A 67 -13.29 1.82 7.11
N ASP A 68 -12.84 3.05 6.87
CA ASP A 68 -12.95 4.16 7.82
C ASP A 68 -14.41 4.48 8.19
N ARG A 69 -15.34 4.30 7.25
CA ARG A 69 -16.78 4.45 7.53
C ARG A 69 -17.28 3.44 8.56
N LYS A 70 -16.68 2.27 8.61
CA LYS A 70 -17.09 1.19 9.55
C LYS A 70 -16.32 1.25 10.87
N VAL A 71 -15.01 1.58 10.82
CA VAL A 71 -14.09 1.43 11.94
C VAL A 71 -13.17 2.65 12.02
N LYS A 72 -13.61 3.82 12.35
CA LYS A 72 -12.82 5.09 12.50
C LYS A 72 -11.30 4.89 12.53
N LEU A 73 -10.68 4.87 11.34
CA LEU A 73 -9.24 4.72 11.15
C LEU A 73 -8.53 6.09 11.19
N PRO A 74 -7.28 6.19 11.61
CA PRO A 74 -6.44 7.34 11.31
C PRO A 74 -6.03 7.33 9.83
N LYS A 75 -7.03 7.52 8.95
CA LYS A 75 -6.94 7.36 7.49
C LYS A 75 -5.81 8.17 6.84
N ILE A 76 -5.59 9.41 7.30
CA ILE A 76 -4.55 10.29 6.73
C ILE A 76 -3.18 9.63 6.87
N GLY A 77 -2.83 9.18 8.08
CA GLY A 77 -1.55 8.51 8.31
C GLY A 77 -1.42 7.18 7.57
N LEU A 78 -2.50 6.40 7.48
CA LEU A 78 -2.49 5.15 6.75
C LEU A 78 -2.31 5.36 5.24
N ILE A 79 -3.02 6.34 4.66
CA ILE A 79 -2.89 6.69 3.24
C ILE A 79 -1.49 7.22 2.94
N SER A 80 -0.92 8.08 3.80
CA SER A 80 0.44 8.58 3.63
C SER A 80 1.47 7.45 3.63
N LEU A 81 1.39 6.52 4.59
CA LEU A 81 2.27 5.35 4.62
C LEU A 81 2.07 4.46 3.40
N MET A 82 0.83 4.21 3.02
CA MET A 82 0.48 3.43 1.83
C MET A 82 1.12 4.02 0.57
N THR A 83 1.06 5.33 0.39
CA THR A 83 1.68 6.02 -0.75
C THR A 83 3.21 5.88 -0.74
N ILE A 84 3.84 6.02 0.42
CA ILE A 84 5.30 5.83 0.55
C ILE A 84 5.66 4.40 0.16
N TYR A 85 4.97 3.39 0.68
CA TYR A 85 5.30 1.99 0.39
C TYR A 85 4.90 1.55 -1.02
N ALA A 86 3.91 2.16 -1.65
CA ALA A 86 3.65 1.98 -3.07
C ALA A 86 4.85 2.44 -3.92
N ASN A 87 5.41 3.61 -3.62
CA ASN A 87 6.60 4.10 -4.33
C ASN A 87 7.83 3.23 -4.08
N LEU A 88 8.07 2.81 -2.84
CA LEU A 88 9.19 1.92 -2.51
C LEU A 88 9.05 0.54 -3.18
N GLY A 89 7.84 -0.03 -3.20
CA GLY A 89 7.56 -1.30 -3.87
C GLY A 89 7.77 -1.21 -5.38
N SER A 90 7.25 -0.17 -6.01
CA SER A 90 7.40 0.04 -7.45
C SER A 90 8.84 0.24 -7.91
N ALA A 91 9.72 0.73 -7.01
CA ALA A 91 11.13 0.92 -7.33
C ALA A 91 11.91 -0.41 -7.46
N ILE A 92 11.37 -1.54 -6.97
CA ILE A 92 12.07 -2.83 -6.96
C ILE A 92 12.00 -3.52 -8.32
N THR A 93 10.94 -3.28 -9.10
CA THR A 93 10.74 -3.96 -10.38
C THR A 93 10.84 -2.99 -11.56
N PRO A 94 11.31 -3.46 -12.72
CA PRO A 94 11.30 -2.65 -13.93
C PRO A 94 9.90 -2.21 -14.36
N ILE A 95 8.88 -2.99 -14.02
CA ILE A 95 7.48 -2.79 -14.42
C ILE A 95 6.75 -1.85 -13.45
N GLY A 96 7.23 -1.74 -12.20
CA GLY A 96 6.55 -1.00 -11.13
C GLY A 96 6.35 0.49 -11.40
N ASN A 97 7.18 1.09 -12.25
CA ASN A 97 6.97 2.46 -12.74
C ASN A 97 7.60 2.69 -14.12
N PRO A 98 7.09 3.66 -14.91
CA PRO A 98 7.61 3.96 -16.25
C PRO A 98 9.08 4.37 -16.26
N GLN A 99 9.57 5.02 -15.18
CA GLN A 99 10.95 5.46 -15.06
C GLN A 99 11.93 4.28 -15.04
N ASN A 100 11.61 3.24 -14.27
CA ASN A 100 12.43 2.03 -14.19
C ASN A 100 12.48 1.33 -15.55
N LEU A 101 11.33 1.22 -16.22
CA LEU A 101 11.26 0.60 -17.54
C LEU A 101 12.08 1.39 -18.57
N TYR A 102 12.04 2.72 -18.50
CA TYR A 102 12.86 3.57 -19.35
C TYR A 102 14.36 3.34 -19.10
N LEU A 103 14.80 3.30 -17.83
CA LEU A 103 16.20 3.05 -17.47
C LEU A 103 16.68 1.69 -17.99
N VAL A 104 15.91 0.63 -17.76
CA VAL A 104 16.24 -0.73 -18.22
C VAL A 104 16.33 -0.77 -19.74
N SER A 105 15.40 -0.12 -20.43
CA SER A 105 15.36 -0.10 -21.90
C SER A 105 16.50 0.75 -22.51
N TYR A 106 16.77 1.92 -21.94
CA TYR A 106 17.79 2.85 -22.44
C TYR A 106 19.20 2.33 -22.25
N TYR A 107 19.50 1.78 -21.06
CA TYR A 107 20.83 1.26 -20.72
C TYR A 107 21.00 -0.23 -21.09
N HIS A 108 20.00 -0.85 -21.71
CA HIS A 108 19.99 -2.28 -22.05
C HIS A 108 20.37 -3.19 -20.85
N LEU A 109 19.87 -2.83 -19.66
CA LEU A 109 20.18 -3.57 -18.44
C LEU A 109 19.52 -4.94 -18.47
N LYS A 110 20.25 -5.96 -18.03
CA LYS A 110 19.66 -7.28 -17.79
C LYS A 110 18.74 -7.20 -16.56
N LEU A 111 17.61 -7.87 -16.61
CA LEU A 111 16.65 -7.92 -15.50
C LEU A 111 17.31 -8.32 -14.17
N LEU A 112 18.23 -9.30 -14.22
CA LEU A 112 18.96 -9.77 -13.05
C LEU A 112 19.84 -8.69 -12.41
N ASP A 113 20.48 -7.86 -13.22
CA ASP A 113 21.35 -6.79 -12.71
C ASP A 113 20.51 -5.67 -12.09
N PHE A 114 19.34 -5.37 -12.67
CA PHE A 114 18.38 -4.44 -12.06
C PHE A 114 17.89 -4.95 -10.71
N PHE A 115 17.51 -6.22 -10.62
CA PHE A 115 17.08 -6.81 -9.35
C PHE A 115 18.18 -6.84 -8.30
N LYS A 116 19.42 -7.15 -8.65
CA LYS A 116 20.55 -7.10 -7.70
C LYS A 116 20.74 -5.72 -7.09
N LEU A 117 20.53 -4.67 -7.88
CA LEU A 117 20.64 -3.27 -7.43
C LEU A 117 19.46 -2.85 -6.56
N SER A 118 18.24 -3.26 -6.91
CA SER A 118 16.99 -2.84 -6.25
C SER A 118 16.62 -3.70 -5.04
N LEU A 119 17.07 -4.96 -4.97
CA LEU A 119 16.74 -5.89 -3.90
C LEU A 119 17.14 -5.40 -2.49
N PRO A 120 18.33 -4.84 -2.26
CA PRO A 120 18.69 -4.28 -0.95
C PRO A 120 17.73 -3.19 -0.50
N LEU A 121 17.34 -2.29 -1.42
CA LEU A 121 16.34 -1.26 -1.15
C LEU A 121 14.99 -1.89 -0.77
N GLY A 122 14.58 -2.93 -1.49
CA GLY A 122 13.36 -3.67 -1.20
C GLY A 122 13.35 -4.31 0.18
N LEU A 123 14.44 -4.94 0.59
CA LEU A 123 14.57 -5.56 1.91
C LEU A 123 14.49 -4.53 3.04
N VAL A 124 15.22 -3.43 2.92
CA VAL A 124 15.16 -2.32 3.89
C VAL A 124 13.74 -1.74 3.94
N SER A 125 13.09 -1.57 2.80
CA SER A 125 11.71 -1.07 2.72
C SER A 125 10.72 -2.00 3.39
N LEU A 126 10.83 -3.31 3.22
CA LEU A 126 9.99 -4.29 3.91
C LEU A 126 10.21 -4.27 5.42
N LEU A 127 11.45 -4.16 5.88
CA LEU A 127 11.76 -4.07 7.30
C LEU A 127 11.13 -2.82 7.92
N THR A 128 11.31 -1.66 7.29
CA THR A 128 10.71 -0.40 7.74
C THR A 128 9.18 -0.44 7.69
N LEU A 129 8.59 -1.07 6.68
CA LEU A 129 7.14 -1.29 6.58
C LEU A 129 6.62 -2.03 7.80
N PHE A 130 7.26 -3.13 8.16
CA PHE A 130 6.85 -3.93 9.29
C PHE A 130 6.93 -3.13 10.59
N LEU A 131 8.02 -2.40 10.82
CA LEU A 131 8.19 -1.50 11.96
C LEU A 131 7.13 -0.39 11.99
N CYS A 132 6.89 0.28 10.86
CA CYS A 132 5.88 1.33 10.76
C CYS A 132 4.47 0.79 10.99
N ALA A 133 4.13 -0.38 10.46
CA ALA A 133 2.84 -1.02 10.68
C ALA A 133 2.60 -1.32 12.17
N LEU A 134 3.63 -1.82 12.88
CA LEU A 134 3.56 -2.07 14.31
C LEU A 134 3.40 -0.79 15.13
N LEU A 135 4.17 0.25 14.81
CA LEU A 135 4.12 1.55 15.52
C LEU A 135 2.81 2.29 15.26
N PHE A 136 2.36 2.31 14.00
CA PHE A 136 1.11 2.93 13.59
C PHE A 136 -0.08 2.28 14.28
N SER A 137 -0.08 0.98 14.36
CA SER A 137 -1.11 0.21 15.02
C SER A 137 -1.23 0.52 16.52
N LYS A 138 -0.09 0.64 17.23
CA LYS A 138 -0.10 0.99 18.65
C LYS A 138 -0.68 2.40 18.89
N ARG A 139 -0.34 3.37 18.01
CA ARG A 139 -0.86 4.75 18.08
C ARG A 139 -2.35 4.80 17.75
N ALA A 140 -2.79 4.10 16.74
CA ALA A 140 -4.19 4.04 16.34
C ALA A 140 -5.10 3.47 17.43
N VAL A 141 -4.69 2.36 18.05
CA VAL A 141 -5.43 1.76 19.16
C VAL A 141 -5.50 2.70 20.36
N ARG A 142 -4.39 3.34 20.73
CA ARG A 142 -4.36 4.31 21.84
C ARG A 142 -5.24 5.53 21.60
N GLN A 143 -5.31 6.03 20.35
CA GLN A 143 -6.19 7.16 20.02
C GLN A 143 -7.68 6.80 20.12
N ILE A 144 -8.05 5.59 19.74
CA ILE A 144 -9.41 5.09 19.86
C ILE A 144 -9.78 4.91 21.33
N GLU A 145 -8.92 4.31 22.14
CA GLU A 145 -9.13 4.16 23.59
C GLU A 145 -9.30 5.50 24.29
N ASN A 146 -8.44 6.48 24.01
CA ASN A 146 -8.52 7.82 24.60
C ASN A 146 -9.83 8.55 24.23
N LYS A 147 -10.30 8.37 22.97
CA LYS A 147 -11.55 8.96 22.52
C LYS A 147 -12.77 8.31 23.16
N VAL A 148 -12.77 7.00 23.32
CA VAL A 148 -13.82 6.26 24.03
C VAL A 148 -13.84 6.66 25.51
N PHE A 149 -12.68 6.84 26.13
CA PHE A 149 -12.57 7.29 27.52
C PHE A 149 -13.09 8.72 27.72
N SER A 150 -12.78 9.64 26.77
CA SER A 150 -13.29 11.01 26.78
C SER A 150 -14.81 11.06 26.68
N ILE A 151 -15.40 10.31 25.76
CA ILE A 151 -16.88 10.23 25.57
C ILE A 151 -17.55 9.65 26.83
N LYS A 152 -16.96 8.61 27.44
CA LYS A 152 -17.45 8.04 28.68
C LYS A 152 -17.46 9.08 29.81
N LYS A 153 -16.38 9.86 29.92
CA LYS A 153 -16.27 10.91 30.95
C LYS A 153 -17.32 12.01 30.79
N GLU A 154 -17.63 12.43 29.54
CA GLU A 154 -18.70 13.40 29.27
C GLU A 154 -20.09 12.88 29.67
N ILE A 155 -20.37 11.59 29.40
CA ILE A 155 -21.67 10.98 29.76
C ILE A 155 -21.88 10.86 31.27
N TYR A 156 -20.80 10.68 32.06
CA TYR A 156 -20.91 10.55 33.51
C TYR A 156 -20.76 11.89 34.27
N THR A 157 -20.51 13.01 33.58
CA THR A 157 -20.37 14.35 34.20
C THR A 157 -21.60 15.24 33.98
N CYS A 158 -22.58 14.77 33.18
CA CYS A 158 -23.92 15.30 33.10
C CYS A 158 -24.87 14.51 33.99
#